data_c963786aa26ecb1b8d57f26f374895f6
#
_entry.id   c963786aa26ecb1b8d57f26f374895f6
#
_cell.length_a   1.000
_cell.length_b   1.000
_cell.length_c   1.000
_cell.angle_alpha   90.00
_cell.angle_beta   90.00
_cell.angle_gamma   90.00
#
_symmetry.space_group_name_H-M   'P 1'
#
loop_
_entity.id
_entity.type
_entity.pdbx_description
1 polymer ?
#
loop_
_entity_poly.entity_id
_entity_poly.type
_entity_poly.pdbx_seq_one_letter_code
_entity_poly.pdbx_strand_id
1 'polypeptide(L)'
;MKNIKQLLDYAYTNPNAAIKYTASNMSLWIDSDAAYLVAPKSRSRVAGYYYLSDTPKQPIQANPSFNAPVLVECKILRFVQSSSTEAEIGGLFHNMKTALPLRETLAELGHPQLLTPVKTDNATAHKFAHDDIKHARSKHMDMRYYWVKDKET
;
A
#
# COMPACT_ATOMS: atom_id res chain seq x y z
N MET A 1 25.94 11.25 4.48
CA MET A 1 26.52 10.83 5.80
C MET A 1 25.53 10.90 6.98
N LYS A 2 24.71 11.94 7.11
CA LYS A 2 23.72 12.07 8.22
C LYS A 2 22.79 10.84 8.38
N ASN A 3 22.23 10.33 7.29
CA ASN A 3 21.30 9.19 7.32
C ASN A 3 21.98 7.87 7.71
N ILE A 4 23.24 7.68 7.33
CA ILE A 4 23.99 6.46 7.71
C ILE A 4 24.28 6.48 9.22
N LYS A 5 24.69 7.64 9.75
CA LYS A 5 24.91 7.80 11.18
C LYS A 5 23.62 7.50 11.96
N GLN A 6 22.50 8.05 11.53
CA GLN A 6 21.20 7.82 12.17
C GLN A 6 20.80 6.34 12.16
N LEU A 7 21.07 5.60 11.08
CA LEU A 7 20.82 4.16 11.00
C LEU A 7 21.73 3.39 12.00
N LEU A 8 23.01 3.74 12.07
CA LEU A 8 23.95 3.11 12.99
C LEU A 8 23.63 3.43 14.45
N ASP A 9 23.23 4.67 14.75
CA ASP A 9 22.77 5.08 16.08
C ASP A 9 21.52 4.28 16.50
N TYR A 10 20.57 4.08 15.57
CA TYR A 10 19.40 3.23 15.81
C TYR A 10 19.79 1.77 16.07
N ALA A 11 20.64 1.19 15.25
CA ALA A 11 21.10 -0.20 15.42
C ALA A 11 21.84 -0.40 16.74
N TYR A 12 22.63 0.58 17.15
CA TYR A 12 23.35 0.57 18.44
C TYR A 12 22.39 0.64 19.63
N THR A 13 21.37 1.49 19.55
CA THR A 13 20.38 1.66 20.64
C THR A 13 19.35 0.54 20.69
N ASN A 14 19.19 -0.23 19.60
CA ASN A 14 18.22 -1.32 19.49
C ASN A 14 18.90 -2.63 19.03
N PRO A 15 19.88 -3.17 19.80
CA PRO A 15 20.67 -4.32 19.36
C PRO A 15 19.86 -5.61 19.23
N ASN A 16 18.71 -5.69 19.89
CA ASN A 16 17.80 -6.84 19.86
C ASN A 16 16.60 -6.64 18.92
N ALA A 17 16.61 -5.58 18.09
CA ALA A 17 15.56 -5.40 17.10
C ALA A 17 15.52 -6.58 16.12
N ALA A 18 14.37 -7.22 16.01
CA ALA A 18 14.18 -8.39 15.16
C ALA A 18 12.86 -8.28 14.36
N ILE A 19 12.90 -8.71 13.12
CA ILE A 19 11.72 -8.92 12.30
C ILE A 19 11.23 -10.35 12.55
N LYS A 20 9.98 -10.50 13.01
CA LYS A 20 9.38 -11.80 13.30
C LYS A 20 8.33 -12.14 12.25
N TYR A 21 8.44 -13.34 11.69
CA TYR A 21 7.43 -13.92 10.80
C TYR A 21 6.64 -14.97 11.57
N THR A 22 5.32 -14.91 11.46
CA THR A 22 4.41 -15.89 12.03
C THR A 22 3.75 -16.68 10.89
N ALA A 23 3.49 -17.96 11.14
CA ALA A 23 2.76 -18.79 10.19
C ALA A 23 1.36 -18.22 9.95
N SER A 24 0.89 -18.30 8.72
CA SER A 24 -0.44 -17.81 8.30
C SER A 24 -0.93 -18.60 7.09
N ASN A 25 -2.15 -18.32 6.63
CA ASN A 25 -2.70 -18.89 5.40
C ASN A 25 -2.09 -18.30 4.11
N MET A 26 -1.03 -17.51 4.23
CA MET A 26 -0.29 -16.91 3.11
C MET A 26 -1.13 -15.97 2.23
N SER A 27 -2.22 -15.40 2.75
CA SER A 27 -2.99 -14.36 2.06
C SER A 27 -2.23 -13.04 2.09
N LEU A 28 -2.10 -12.39 0.93
CA LEU A 28 -1.41 -11.10 0.78
C LEU A 28 -2.29 -9.96 1.31
N TRP A 29 -1.72 -9.14 2.17
CA TRP A 29 -2.29 -7.91 2.70
C TRP A 29 -1.38 -6.74 2.38
N ILE A 30 -1.97 -5.55 2.24
CA ILE A 30 -1.24 -4.34 1.90
C ILE A 30 -1.73 -3.20 2.78
N ASP A 31 -0.79 -2.51 3.45
CA ASP A 31 -1.04 -1.20 4.04
C ASP A 31 -0.45 -0.15 3.09
N SER A 32 -1.30 0.78 2.66
CA SER A 32 -0.97 1.85 1.71
C SER A 32 -1.09 3.21 2.38
N ASP A 33 -0.06 4.02 2.21
CA ASP A 33 0.00 5.37 2.73
C ASP A 33 0.63 6.32 1.71
N ALA A 34 0.25 7.59 1.74
CA ALA A 34 0.84 8.62 0.89
C ALA A 34 1.08 9.93 1.63
N ALA A 35 2.29 10.43 1.55
CA ALA A 35 2.66 11.72 2.11
C ALA A 35 2.66 12.80 1.03
N TYR A 36 1.71 13.75 1.13
CA TYR A 36 1.50 14.82 0.16
C TYR A 36 2.58 15.89 0.21
N LEU A 37 3.17 16.22 -0.94
CA LEU A 37 4.15 17.29 -1.16
C LEU A 37 5.42 17.25 -0.29
N VAL A 38 5.81 16.09 0.23
CA VAL A 38 6.96 15.94 1.14
C VAL A 38 8.30 15.75 0.43
N ALA A 39 8.30 15.61 -0.88
CA ALA A 39 9.51 15.40 -1.67
C ALA A 39 9.88 16.66 -2.49
N PRO A 40 11.17 16.78 -2.96
CA PRO A 40 11.59 17.90 -3.79
C PRO A 40 10.70 18.09 -5.02
N LYS A 41 10.59 19.34 -5.48
CA LYS A 41 9.73 19.75 -6.62
C LYS A 41 8.25 19.48 -6.37
N SER A 42 7.79 19.70 -5.15
CA SER A 42 6.39 19.51 -4.72
C SER A 42 5.82 18.15 -5.11
N ARG A 43 6.59 17.09 -4.90
CA ARG A 43 6.15 15.72 -5.16
C ARG A 43 5.72 15.04 -3.88
N SER A 44 4.81 14.10 -4.03
CA SER A 44 4.33 13.23 -2.94
C SER A 44 5.14 11.94 -2.89
N ARG A 45 5.13 11.29 -1.74
CA ARG A 45 5.66 9.94 -1.57
C ARG A 45 4.52 8.97 -1.38
N VAL A 46 4.71 7.76 -1.87
CA VAL A 46 3.86 6.62 -1.57
C VAL A 46 4.67 5.60 -0.80
N ALA A 47 4.06 5.00 0.20
CA ALA A 47 4.57 3.85 0.92
C ALA A 47 3.62 2.66 0.77
N GLY A 48 4.18 1.47 0.69
CA GLY A 48 3.45 0.20 0.69
C GLY A 48 4.15 -0.79 1.60
N TYR A 49 3.37 -1.40 2.50
CA TYR A 49 3.83 -2.46 3.38
C TYR A 49 3.03 -3.73 3.04
N TYR A 50 3.71 -4.72 2.48
CA TYR A 50 3.11 -5.96 1.98
C TYR A 50 3.49 -7.09 2.91
N TYR A 51 2.50 -7.80 3.43
CA TYR A 51 2.72 -8.89 4.37
C TYR A 51 1.75 -10.05 4.14
N LEU A 52 2.12 -11.23 4.62
CA LEU A 52 1.31 -12.43 4.52
C LEU A 52 0.62 -12.69 5.85
N SER A 53 -0.70 -12.81 5.83
CA SER A 53 -1.51 -13.06 7.02
C SER A 53 -2.60 -14.09 6.73
N ASP A 54 -3.52 -14.24 7.66
CA ASP A 54 -4.66 -15.13 7.49
C ASP A 54 -5.64 -14.60 6.44
N THR A 55 -6.36 -15.53 5.83
CA THR A 55 -7.40 -15.19 4.87
C THR A 55 -8.43 -14.26 5.51
N PRO A 56 -8.80 -13.15 4.83
CA PRO A 56 -9.77 -12.22 5.37
C PRO A 56 -11.12 -12.90 5.56
N LYS A 57 -11.70 -12.75 6.76
CA LYS A 57 -13.07 -13.21 7.05
C LYS A 57 -14.06 -12.18 6.54
N GLN A 58 -15.18 -12.64 6.03
CA GLN A 58 -16.30 -11.76 5.65
C GLN A 58 -17.24 -11.52 6.84
N PRO A 59 -17.63 -10.27 7.16
CA PRO A 59 -17.12 -9.01 6.60
C PRO A 59 -15.64 -8.81 6.95
N ILE A 60 -14.88 -8.13 6.10
CA ILE A 60 -13.44 -7.91 6.29
C ILE A 60 -13.22 -7.21 7.62
N GLN A 61 -12.63 -7.91 8.58
CA GLN A 61 -12.33 -7.34 9.89
C GLN A 61 -11.15 -6.37 9.78
N ALA A 62 -11.25 -5.24 10.47
CA ALA A 62 -10.31 -4.13 10.36
C ALA A 62 -8.87 -4.47 10.79
N ASN A 63 -8.63 -5.54 11.54
CA ASN A 63 -7.31 -5.87 12.08
C ASN A 63 -6.96 -7.35 11.87
N PRO A 64 -6.27 -7.69 10.76
CA PRO A 64 -5.59 -8.97 10.67
C PRO A 64 -4.44 -9.03 11.68
N SER A 65 -3.96 -10.22 11.97
CA SER A 65 -2.70 -10.37 12.70
C SER A 65 -1.57 -9.77 11.86
N PHE A 66 -0.97 -8.70 12.35
CA PHE A 66 0.13 -8.00 11.68
C PHE A 66 1.34 -8.92 11.62
N ASN A 67 1.93 -9.08 10.45
CA ASN A 67 3.09 -9.94 10.24
C ASN A 67 4.27 -9.14 9.66
N ALA A 68 5.44 -9.71 9.69
CA ALA A 68 6.61 -9.11 9.07
C ALA A 68 6.43 -8.95 7.54
N PRO A 69 7.00 -7.90 6.93
CA PRO A 69 6.77 -7.61 5.53
C PRO A 69 7.53 -8.57 4.62
N VAL A 70 6.91 -8.96 3.50
CA VAL A 70 7.60 -9.62 2.38
C VAL A 70 8.15 -8.59 1.40
N LEU A 71 7.56 -7.39 1.38
CA LEU A 71 8.03 -6.25 0.59
C LEU A 71 7.68 -4.95 1.31
N VAL A 72 8.62 -4.00 1.30
CA VAL A 72 8.38 -2.62 1.71
C VAL A 72 8.81 -1.70 0.58
N GLU A 73 7.93 -0.86 0.13
CA GLU A 73 8.25 0.17 -0.87
C GLU A 73 8.04 1.56 -0.30
N CYS A 74 8.93 2.48 -0.70
CA CYS A 74 8.74 3.91 -0.46
C CYS A 74 9.28 4.67 -1.68
N LYS A 75 8.39 5.21 -2.50
CA LYS A 75 8.72 5.86 -3.78
C LYS A 75 8.19 7.27 -3.87
N ILE A 76 8.88 8.11 -4.64
CA ILE A 76 8.37 9.43 -5.02
C ILE A 76 7.45 9.27 -6.22
N LEU A 77 6.22 9.76 -6.11
CA LEU A 77 5.30 9.81 -7.23
C LEU A 77 5.84 10.75 -8.31
N ARG A 78 5.84 10.28 -9.56
CA ARG A 78 6.46 11.02 -10.68
C ARG A 78 5.72 12.29 -11.05
N PHE A 79 4.44 12.41 -10.66
CA PHE A 79 3.59 13.54 -10.98
C PHE A 79 3.34 14.38 -9.74
N VAL A 80 3.18 15.68 -9.91
CA VAL A 80 2.70 16.56 -8.86
C VAL A 80 1.20 16.32 -8.70
N GLN A 81 0.78 16.02 -7.49
CA GLN A 81 -0.63 15.88 -7.14
C GLN A 81 -1.19 17.25 -6.73
N SER A 82 -2.46 17.50 -7.03
CA SER A 82 -3.16 18.73 -6.69
C SER A 82 -3.79 18.71 -5.29
N SER A 83 -3.90 17.52 -4.69
CA SER A 83 -4.49 17.33 -3.36
C SER A 83 -3.92 16.11 -2.64
N SER A 84 -4.10 16.05 -1.31
CA SER A 84 -3.75 14.85 -0.52
C SER A 84 -4.54 13.62 -0.98
N THR A 85 -5.82 13.78 -1.29
CA THR A 85 -6.67 12.69 -1.81
C THR A 85 -6.11 12.13 -3.13
N GLU A 86 -5.63 13.01 -4.02
CA GLU A 86 -5.00 12.58 -5.27
C GLU A 86 -3.70 11.80 -5.01
N ALA A 87 -2.92 12.20 -4.00
CA ALA A 87 -1.72 11.49 -3.61
C ALA A 87 -2.06 10.09 -3.07
N GLU A 88 -3.11 9.96 -2.26
CA GLU A 88 -3.58 8.68 -1.72
C GLU A 88 -4.08 7.74 -2.82
N ILE A 89 -4.90 8.23 -3.76
CA ILE A 89 -5.35 7.43 -4.91
C ILE A 89 -4.17 6.99 -5.76
N GLY A 90 -3.21 7.89 -5.97
CA GLY A 90 -1.96 7.56 -6.65
C GLY A 90 -1.15 6.49 -5.92
N GLY A 91 -1.17 6.50 -4.58
CA GLY A 91 -0.59 5.50 -3.70
C GLY A 91 -1.30 4.15 -3.83
N LEU A 92 -2.61 4.13 -3.69
CA LEU A 92 -3.42 2.92 -3.88
C LEU A 92 -3.18 2.28 -5.24
N PHE A 93 -3.28 3.06 -6.31
CA PHE A 93 -3.00 2.58 -7.67
C PHE A 93 -1.60 1.95 -7.79
N HIS A 94 -0.57 2.62 -7.24
CA HIS A 94 0.79 2.10 -7.28
C HIS A 94 0.90 0.79 -6.52
N ASN A 95 0.39 0.74 -5.29
CA ASN A 95 0.49 -0.42 -4.42
C ASN A 95 -0.32 -1.63 -4.94
N MET A 96 -1.53 -1.40 -5.45
CA MET A 96 -2.33 -2.45 -6.10
C MET A 96 -1.63 -3.01 -7.35
N LYS A 97 -1.01 -2.14 -8.16
CA LYS A 97 -0.24 -2.58 -9.33
C LYS A 97 0.99 -3.41 -8.94
N THR A 98 1.67 -3.05 -7.86
CA THR A 98 2.80 -3.83 -7.31
C THR A 98 2.33 -5.17 -6.74
N ALA A 99 1.10 -5.26 -6.24
CA ALA A 99 0.53 -6.50 -5.71
C ALA A 99 0.27 -7.57 -6.79
N LEU A 100 -0.03 -7.19 -8.02
CA LEU A 100 -0.38 -8.16 -9.07
C LEU A 100 0.69 -9.26 -9.26
N PRO A 101 1.96 -8.93 -9.55
CA PRO A 101 2.99 -9.96 -9.69
C PRO A 101 3.24 -10.74 -8.40
N LEU A 102 3.07 -10.13 -7.22
CA LEU A 102 3.19 -10.86 -5.95
C LEU A 102 2.09 -11.91 -5.80
N ARG A 103 0.85 -11.57 -6.17
CA ARG A 103 -0.28 -12.50 -6.17
C ARG A 103 -0.05 -13.68 -7.12
N GLU A 104 0.43 -13.40 -8.32
CA GLU A 104 0.77 -14.42 -9.33
C GLU A 104 1.85 -15.36 -8.78
N THR A 105 2.94 -14.81 -8.25
CA THR A 105 4.02 -15.60 -7.65
C THR A 105 3.52 -16.48 -6.49
N LEU A 106 2.68 -15.93 -5.59
CA LEU A 106 2.11 -16.70 -4.48
C LEU A 106 1.20 -17.83 -4.98
N ALA A 107 0.41 -17.58 -6.02
CA ALA A 107 -0.44 -18.60 -6.63
C ALA A 107 0.38 -19.73 -7.26
N GLU A 108 1.45 -19.40 -7.97
CA GLU A 108 2.40 -20.37 -8.54
C GLU A 108 3.12 -21.21 -7.46
N LEU A 109 3.36 -20.62 -6.28
CA LEU A 109 3.90 -21.32 -5.12
C LEU A 109 2.86 -22.19 -4.37
N GLY A 110 1.63 -22.29 -4.88
CA GLY A 110 0.56 -23.11 -4.29
C GLY A 110 -0.31 -22.39 -3.26
N HIS A 111 -0.23 -21.05 -3.18
CA HIS A 111 -1.04 -20.22 -2.28
C HIS A 111 -2.00 -19.31 -3.08
N PRO A 112 -3.16 -19.81 -3.52
CA PRO A 112 -4.13 -19.04 -4.30
C PRO A 112 -4.58 -17.78 -3.56
N GLN A 113 -4.58 -16.65 -4.26
CA GLN A 113 -4.94 -15.33 -3.70
C GLN A 113 -6.37 -14.97 -4.11
N LEU A 114 -7.37 -15.40 -3.34
CA LEU A 114 -8.79 -15.07 -3.59
C LEU A 114 -9.03 -13.57 -3.45
N LEU A 115 -8.66 -13.00 -2.30
CA LEU A 115 -8.75 -11.57 -1.99
C LEU A 115 -7.40 -11.06 -1.49
N THR A 116 -7.09 -9.80 -1.81
CA THR A 116 -5.94 -9.08 -1.24
C THR A 116 -6.46 -7.77 -0.67
N PRO A 117 -6.72 -7.71 0.64
CA PRO A 117 -7.15 -6.47 1.27
C PRO A 117 -6.06 -5.40 1.17
N VAL A 118 -6.46 -4.21 0.75
CA VAL A 118 -5.62 -3.02 0.73
C VAL A 118 -6.18 -2.03 1.75
N LYS A 119 -5.40 -1.69 2.75
CA LYS A 119 -5.76 -0.71 3.77
C LYS A 119 -5.20 0.66 3.43
N THR A 120 -5.99 1.68 3.67
CA THR A 120 -5.57 3.09 3.66
C THR A 120 -6.20 3.76 4.88
N ASP A 121 -5.52 4.71 5.47
CA ASP A 121 -6.05 5.52 6.58
C ASP A 121 -6.92 6.68 6.09
N ASN A 122 -6.94 6.95 4.79
CA ASN A 122 -7.71 8.03 4.20
C ASN A 122 -9.15 7.60 3.90
N ALA A 123 -10.10 8.01 4.75
CA ALA A 123 -11.53 7.74 4.57
C ALA A 123 -12.08 8.26 3.23
N THR A 124 -11.50 9.32 2.67
CA THR A 124 -11.89 9.87 1.37
C THR A 124 -11.42 8.97 0.23
N ALA A 125 -10.19 8.44 0.30
CA ALA A 125 -9.68 7.48 -0.67
C ALA A 125 -10.49 6.17 -0.62
N HIS A 126 -10.91 5.72 0.57
CA HIS A 126 -11.81 4.58 0.75
C HIS A 126 -13.17 4.82 0.08
N LYS A 127 -13.82 5.97 0.37
CA LYS A 127 -15.09 6.33 -0.29
C LYS A 127 -14.95 6.45 -1.80
N PHE A 128 -13.80 6.90 -2.25
CA PHE A 128 -13.50 7.07 -3.66
C PHE A 128 -13.45 5.73 -4.41
N ALA A 129 -12.98 4.68 -3.79
CA ALA A 129 -12.98 3.34 -4.36
C ALA A 129 -14.39 2.73 -4.39
N HIS A 130 -15.22 3.01 -3.36
CA HIS A 130 -16.54 2.40 -3.17
C HIS A 130 -17.72 3.22 -3.74
N ASP A 131 -17.61 4.55 -3.87
CA ASP A 131 -18.70 5.43 -4.26
C ASP A 131 -18.55 5.96 -5.70
N ASP A 132 -19.68 6.16 -6.41
CA ASP A 132 -19.73 6.84 -7.70
C ASP A 132 -19.62 8.37 -7.56
N ILE A 133 -18.46 8.82 -7.07
CA ILE A 133 -18.21 10.26 -6.97
C ILE A 133 -17.89 10.82 -8.36
N LYS A 134 -18.70 11.80 -8.82
CA LYS A 134 -18.43 12.54 -10.06
C LYS A 134 -17.12 13.31 -9.93
N HIS A 135 -16.11 12.90 -10.68
CA HIS A 135 -14.82 13.56 -10.69
C HIS A 135 -14.83 14.84 -11.51
N ALA A 136 -14.33 15.92 -10.92
CA ALA A 136 -14.01 17.13 -11.65
C ALA A 136 -12.69 16.97 -12.41
N ARG A 137 -12.79 16.60 -13.69
CA ARG A 137 -11.91 17.06 -14.78
C ARG A 137 -10.41 16.79 -14.75
N SER A 138 -9.93 15.54 -14.59
CA SER A 138 -8.67 15.22 -15.25
C SER A 138 -8.67 13.77 -15.77
N LYS A 139 -8.58 13.58 -17.07
CA LYS A 139 -8.48 12.26 -17.72
C LYS A 139 -7.39 11.36 -17.12
N HIS A 140 -6.39 11.97 -16.53
CA HIS A 140 -5.27 11.29 -15.90
C HIS A 140 -5.64 10.69 -14.53
N MET A 141 -6.51 11.36 -13.77
CA MET A 141 -7.09 10.84 -12.51
C MET A 141 -8.14 9.79 -12.82
N ASP A 142 -8.96 10.01 -13.83
CA ASP A 142 -10.02 9.10 -14.26
C ASP A 142 -9.46 7.70 -14.54
N MET A 143 -8.35 7.59 -15.26
CA MET A 143 -7.74 6.30 -15.59
C MET A 143 -7.31 5.51 -14.33
N ARG A 144 -6.68 6.16 -13.36
CA ARG A 144 -6.24 5.51 -12.12
C ARG A 144 -7.40 5.10 -11.24
N TYR A 145 -8.38 5.97 -11.14
CA TYR A 145 -9.61 5.72 -10.41
C TYR A 145 -10.35 4.51 -10.97
N TYR A 146 -10.67 4.52 -12.26
CA TYR A 146 -11.37 3.41 -12.89
C TYR A 146 -10.57 2.11 -12.84
N TRP A 147 -9.24 2.17 -12.93
CA TRP A 147 -8.41 1.00 -12.77
C TRP A 147 -8.48 0.40 -11.35
N VAL A 148 -8.44 1.25 -10.30
CA VAL A 148 -8.60 0.80 -8.91
C VAL A 148 -9.98 0.19 -8.71
N LYS A 149 -11.04 0.88 -9.18
CA LYS A 149 -12.43 0.40 -9.08
C LYS A 149 -12.65 -0.94 -9.80
N ASP A 150 -12.05 -1.13 -10.98
CA ASP A 150 -12.11 -2.37 -11.75
C ASP A 150 -11.45 -3.58 -11.04
N LYS A 151 -10.53 -3.35 -10.12
CA LYS A 151 -9.84 -4.39 -9.35
C LYS A 151 -10.48 -4.68 -7.98
N GLU A 152 -11.49 -3.93 -7.62
CA GLU A 152 -12.25 -4.11 -6.37
C GLU A 152 -13.40 -5.11 -6.53
N THR A 153 -13.89 -5.31 -7.73
CA THR A 153 -14.94 -6.29 -8.08
C THR A 153 -14.33 -7.68 -8.26
#